data_2f751e3ace4ea27f76d75683ad5b4593
#
_entry.id   2f751e3ace4ea27f76d75683ad5b4593
#
_cell.length_a   1.000
_cell.length_b   1.000
_cell.length_c   1.000
_cell.angle_alpha   90.00
_cell.angle_beta   90.00
_cell.angle_gamma   90.00
#
_symmetry.space_group_name_H-M   'P 1'
#
loop_
_entity.id
_entity.type
_entity.pdbx_description
1 polymer ?
#
loop_
_entity_poly.entity_id
_entity_poly.type
_entity_poly.pdbx_seq_one_letter_code
_entity_poly.pdbx_strand_id
1 'polypeptide(L)'
;MTSTLVRSAVLAPLALAASLAVAQSGQTVKIAWIDALTGLTAATGQNQLRGFQFLAEQFSKSNPAGVKFEIVSFDNKLSPQETVSALQAAIDQGIRYVAQGTGTGPATAIIDFLNKYNERNPGKEVVFLNYAAVDPALTNEKCSYWHFRLDADTSMKMEALTTFMKDQA
;
A
#
# COMPACT_ATOMS: atom_id res chain seq x y z
N MET A 1 -48.91 43.77 -36.46
CA MET A 1 -47.45 43.76 -36.49
C MET A 1 -46.97 43.19 -35.14
N THR A 2 -46.75 41.93 -35.10
CA THR A 2 -46.50 41.20 -33.88
C THR A 2 -45.21 40.43 -34.06
N SER A 3 -44.17 40.76 -33.28
CA SER A 3 -42.89 40.10 -33.30
C SER A 3 -42.91 38.90 -32.39
N THR A 4 -42.70 37.77 -32.97
CA THR A 4 -42.48 36.50 -32.29
C THR A 4 -40.98 36.40 -31.91
N LEU A 5 -40.62 36.45 -30.64
CA LEU A 5 -39.26 36.23 -30.16
C LEU A 5 -39.10 34.83 -29.64
N VAL A 6 -38.24 34.17 -30.30
CA VAL A 6 -37.53 32.88 -30.11
C VAL A 6 -37.18 32.60 -28.66
N ARG A 7 -37.67 31.46 -28.16
CA ARG A 7 -37.11 30.74 -27.00
C ARG A 7 -36.42 29.50 -27.51
N SER A 8 -35.13 29.58 -27.69
CA SER A 8 -34.30 28.41 -27.96
C SER A 8 -33.00 28.54 -27.19
N ALA A 9 -32.57 27.39 -26.67
CA ALA A 9 -31.25 27.10 -26.14
C ALA A 9 -30.98 27.49 -24.69
N VAL A 10 -31.21 26.51 -23.80
CA VAL A 10 -30.26 26.15 -22.72
C VAL A 10 -30.53 24.69 -22.35
N LEU A 11 -30.01 23.74 -23.10
CA LEU A 11 -29.99 22.31 -22.75
C LEU A 11 -28.74 21.65 -23.36
N ALA A 12 -27.57 22.08 -22.96
CA ALA A 12 -26.35 21.31 -23.25
C ALA A 12 -25.18 21.81 -22.39
N PRO A 13 -25.03 21.41 -21.14
CA PRO A 13 -23.76 20.96 -20.67
C PRO A 13 -23.81 19.84 -19.59
N LEU A 14 -24.81 18.96 -19.59
CA LEU A 14 -24.87 17.87 -18.58
C LEU A 14 -24.32 16.53 -19.07
N ALA A 15 -23.92 16.43 -20.34
CA ALA A 15 -23.46 15.15 -20.93
C ALA A 15 -21.94 14.90 -20.81
N LEU A 16 -21.13 15.86 -20.33
CA LEU A 16 -19.66 15.73 -20.32
C LEU A 16 -19.07 15.20 -19.00
N ALA A 17 -19.86 15.08 -17.94
CA ALA A 17 -19.37 14.65 -16.62
C ALA A 17 -19.42 13.13 -16.39
N ALA A 18 -20.06 12.36 -17.26
CA ALA A 18 -20.25 10.92 -17.07
C ALA A 18 -19.13 10.04 -17.67
N SER A 19 -18.19 10.62 -18.42
CA SER A 19 -17.18 9.82 -19.16
C SER A 19 -15.85 9.60 -18.42
N LEU A 20 -15.65 10.12 -17.22
CA LEU A 20 -14.40 9.95 -16.48
C LEU A 20 -14.37 8.75 -15.51
N ALA A 21 -15.49 8.09 -15.29
CA ALA A 21 -15.58 6.98 -14.32
C ALA A 21 -15.35 5.58 -14.92
N VAL A 22 -15.22 5.43 -16.24
CA VAL A 22 -15.14 4.10 -16.90
C VAL A 22 -13.72 3.69 -17.27
N ALA A 23 -12.71 4.53 -17.04
CA ALA A 23 -11.35 4.31 -17.57
C ALA A 23 -10.45 3.39 -16.71
N GLN A 24 -10.91 2.84 -15.58
CA GLN A 24 -10.05 2.03 -14.70
C GLN A 24 -10.42 0.54 -14.59
N SER A 25 -11.51 0.10 -15.15
CA SER A 25 -11.85 -1.33 -15.14
C SER A 25 -10.87 -2.13 -16.01
N GLY A 26 -10.19 -3.10 -15.38
CA GLY A 26 -9.19 -3.93 -16.05
C GLY A 26 -7.73 -3.51 -15.84
N GLN A 27 -7.46 -2.39 -15.15
CA GLN A 27 -6.08 -2.00 -14.81
C GLN A 27 -5.46 -3.00 -13.83
N THR A 28 -4.18 -3.31 -14.01
CA THR A 28 -3.41 -4.10 -13.05
C THR A 28 -2.69 -3.19 -12.07
N VAL A 29 -2.99 -3.35 -10.78
CA VAL A 29 -2.30 -2.70 -9.67
C VAL A 29 -1.19 -3.63 -9.20
N LYS A 30 0.07 -3.20 -9.39
CA LYS A 30 1.24 -3.92 -8.90
C LYS A 30 1.57 -3.51 -7.48
N ILE A 31 1.83 -4.49 -6.62
CA ILE A 31 2.27 -4.31 -5.24
C ILE A 31 3.64 -4.97 -5.10
N ALA A 32 4.67 -4.19 -4.78
CA ALA A 32 5.98 -4.74 -4.43
C ALA A 32 5.91 -5.33 -3.03
N TRP A 33 6.04 -6.61 -2.92
CA TRP A 33 6.17 -7.31 -1.65
C TRP A 33 7.67 -7.48 -1.36
N ILE A 34 8.20 -6.74 -0.37
CA ILE A 34 9.64 -6.68 -0.06
C ILE A 34 9.85 -7.28 1.31
N ASP A 35 10.23 -8.55 1.38
CA ASP A 35 10.48 -9.22 2.65
C ASP A 35 11.47 -10.37 2.48
N ALA A 36 11.86 -11.07 3.57
CA ALA A 36 12.88 -12.09 3.52
C ALA A 36 12.37 -13.39 2.89
N LEU A 37 12.92 -13.75 1.73
CA LEU A 37 12.68 -15.01 1.03
C LEU A 37 13.81 -16.01 1.22
N THR A 38 14.97 -15.54 1.70
CA THR A 38 16.13 -16.33 2.05
C THR A 38 16.62 -16.03 3.48
N GLY A 39 17.49 -16.86 4.03
CA GLY A 39 18.04 -16.69 5.38
C GLY A 39 17.12 -17.19 6.50
N LEU A 40 17.34 -16.68 7.71
CA LEU A 40 16.74 -17.20 8.96
C LEU A 40 15.21 -17.14 8.97
N THR A 41 14.62 -16.11 8.37
CA THR A 41 13.16 -15.89 8.34
C THR A 41 12.50 -16.31 7.03
N ALA A 42 13.21 -17.02 6.16
CA ALA A 42 12.74 -17.42 4.84
C ALA A 42 11.40 -18.18 4.86
N ALA A 43 11.23 -19.11 5.79
CA ALA A 43 9.99 -19.88 5.90
C ALA A 43 8.78 -18.99 6.20
N THR A 44 8.95 -18.00 7.09
CA THR A 44 7.92 -17.00 7.40
C THR A 44 7.60 -16.15 6.16
N GLY A 45 8.62 -15.58 5.52
CA GLY A 45 8.43 -14.75 4.33
C GLY A 45 7.76 -15.50 3.18
N GLN A 46 8.21 -16.73 2.88
CA GLN A 46 7.59 -17.55 1.84
C GLN A 46 6.11 -17.87 2.14
N ASN A 47 5.75 -18.12 3.41
CA ASN A 47 4.35 -18.36 3.79
C ASN A 47 3.50 -17.09 3.61
N GLN A 48 4.02 -15.95 4.04
CA GLN A 48 3.36 -14.65 3.88
C GLN A 48 3.17 -14.31 2.39
N LEU A 49 4.22 -14.47 1.57
CA LEU A 49 4.12 -14.23 0.12
C LEU A 49 3.02 -15.06 -0.53
N ARG A 50 2.93 -16.37 -0.20
CA ARG A 50 1.84 -17.23 -0.71
C ARG A 50 0.47 -16.70 -0.31
N GLY A 51 0.32 -16.21 0.92
CA GLY A 51 -0.92 -15.58 1.39
C GLY A 51 -1.28 -14.34 0.57
N PHE A 52 -0.33 -13.44 0.34
CA PHE A 52 -0.53 -12.25 -0.49
C PHE A 52 -0.89 -12.60 -1.93
N GLN A 53 -0.21 -13.57 -2.54
CA GLN A 53 -0.50 -14.03 -3.90
C GLN A 53 -1.90 -14.63 -4.02
N PHE A 54 -2.28 -15.48 -3.05
CA PHE A 54 -3.63 -16.06 -3.01
C PHE A 54 -4.72 -14.98 -2.89
N LEU A 55 -4.56 -14.03 -1.98
CA LEU A 55 -5.53 -12.94 -1.81
C LEU A 55 -5.58 -12.03 -3.04
N ALA A 56 -4.45 -11.71 -3.64
CA ALA A 56 -4.39 -10.93 -4.87
C ALA A 56 -5.17 -11.63 -6.00
N GLU A 57 -5.03 -12.94 -6.16
CA GLU A 57 -5.80 -13.72 -7.11
C GLU A 57 -7.31 -13.69 -6.81
N GLN A 58 -7.71 -13.88 -5.55
CA GLN A 58 -9.13 -13.86 -5.17
C GLN A 58 -9.75 -12.48 -5.41
N PHE A 59 -9.11 -11.41 -4.93
CA PHE A 59 -9.62 -10.05 -5.11
C PHE A 59 -9.58 -9.59 -6.57
N SER A 60 -8.71 -10.13 -7.41
CA SER A 60 -8.69 -9.84 -8.85
C SER A 60 -9.92 -10.41 -9.58
N LYS A 61 -10.59 -11.42 -9.02
CA LYS A 61 -11.81 -12.00 -9.59
C LYS A 61 -13.04 -11.12 -9.38
N SER A 62 -13.09 -10.43 -8.23
CA SER A 62 -14.22 -9.55 -7.88
C SER A 62 -13.79 -8.51 -6.85
N ASN A 63 -13.79 -7.25 -7.23
CA ASN A 63 -13.63 -6.11 -6.32
C ASN A 63 -14.39 -4.88 -6.86
N PRO A 64 -14.77 -3.92 -5.99
CA PRO A 64 -15.55 -2.75 -6.40
C PRO A 64 -14.86 -1.86 -7.45
N ALA A 65 -13.53 -1.85 -7.50
CA ALA A 65 -12.76 -1.04 -8.44
C ALA A 65 -12.56 -1.72 -9.81
N GLY A 66 -12.90 -3.02 -9.96
CA GLY A 66 -12.72 -3.77 -11.19
C GLY A 66 -11.26 -3.92 -11.63
N VAL A 67 -10.29 -3.81 -10.69
CA VAL A 67 -8.86 -3.90 -10.98
C VAL A 67 -8.33 -5.32 -10.74
N LYS A 68 -7.20 -5.65 -11.36
CA LYS A 68 -6.42 -6.84 -11.05
C LYS A 68 -5.27 -6.49 -10.11
N PHE A 69 -4.90 -7.40 -9.23
CA PHE A 69 -3.75 -7.25 -8.34
C PHE A 69 -2.63 -8.20 -8.75
N GLU A 70 -1.41 -7.69 -8.79
CA GLU A 70 -0.21 -8.47 -9.06
C GLU A 70 0.80 -8.24 -7.92
N ILE A 71 1.26 -9.32 -7.30
CA ILE A 71 2.30 -9.26 -6.27
C ILE A 71 3.66 -9.52 -6.93
N VAL A 72 4.52 -8.51 -6.90
CA VAL A 72 5.90 -8.59 -7.37
C VAL A 72 6.81 -8.73 -6.16
N SER A 73 7.43 -9.89 -5.99
CA SER A 73 8.23 -10.20 -4.81
C SER A 73 9.70 -9.81 -4.97
N PHE A 74 10.25 -9.27 -3.88
CA PHE A 74 11.67 -8.92 -3.75
C PHE A 74 12.21 -9.48 -2.44
N ASP A 75 13.34 -10.16 -2.49
CA ASP A 75 14.03 -10.68 -1.29
C ASP A 75 14.92 -9.57 -0.69
N ASN A 76 14.60 -9.13 0.52
CA ASN A 76 15.40 -8.15 1.24
C ASN A 76 16.39 -8.80 2.23
N LYS A 77 16.39 -10.11 2.38
CA LYS A 77 17.26 -10.87 3.28
C LYS A 77 17.25 -10.36 4.73
N LEU A 78 16.15 -9.70 5.13
CA LEU A 78 16.00 -9.00 6.42
C LEU A 78 17.01 -7.84 6.62
N SER A 79 17.63 -7.33 5.56
CA SER A 79 18.64 -6.27 5.59
C SER A 79 18.01 -4.92 5.20
N PRO A 80 18.24 -3.84 5.98
CA PRO A 80 17.82 -2.49 5.59
C PRO A 80 18.41 -2.05 4.26
N GLN A 81 19.66 -2.37 3.96
CA GLN A 81 20.34 -2.00 2.71
C GLN A 81 19.71 -2.72 1.50
N GLU A 82 19.51 -4.05 1.61
CA GLU A 82 18.85 -4.82 0.56
C GLU A 82 17.40 -4.36 0.36
N THR A 83 16.73 -3.94 1.45
CA THR A 83 15.38 -3.39 1.38
C THR A 83 15.34 -2.12 0.55
N VAL A 84 16.29 -1.20 0.72
CA VAL A 84 16.38 0.03 -0.09
C VAL A 84 16.67 -0.30 -1.55
N SER A 85 17.56 -1.24 -1.82
CA SER A 85 17.87 -1.68 -3.19
C SER A 85 16.64 -2.30 -3.88
N ALA A 86 15.91 -3.15 -3.17
CA ALA A 86 14.66 -3.76 -3.65
C ALA A 86 13.56 -2.71 -3.89
N LEU A 87 13.43 -1.74 -2.98
CA LEU A 87 12.49 -0.64 -3.10
C LEU A 87 12.78 0.21 -4.35
N GLN A 88 14.04 0.56 -4.57
CA GLN A 88 14.44 1.29 -5.78
C GLN A 88 14.11 0.50 -7.05
N ALA A 89 14.42 -0.80 -7.09
CA ALA A 89 14.11 -1.66 -8.21
C ALA A 89 12.58 -1.78 -8.48
N ALA A 90 11.76 -1.75 -7.42
CA ALA A 90 10.31 -1.72 -7.55
C ALA A 90 9.82 -0.37 -8.14
N ILE A 91 10.36 0.74 -7.66
CA ILE A 91 10.05 2.09 -8.14
C ILE A 91 10.42 2.26 -9.61
N ASP A 92 11.57 1.73 -10.03
CA ASP A 92 12.05 1.78 -11.42
C ASP A 92 11.13 0.98 -12.36
N GLN A 93 10.44 -0.04 -11.85
CA GLN A 93 9.38 -0.78 -12.56
C GLN A 93 8.01 -0.06 -12.55
N GLY A 94 7.94 1.16 -12.01
CA GLY A 94 6.71 1.94 -11.94
C GLY A 94 5.75 1.53 -10.82
N ILE A 95 6.16 0.66 -9.89
CA ILE A 95 5.32 0.22 -8.78
C ILE A 95 5.20 1.36 -7.75
N ARG A 96 3.98 1.58 -7.25
CA ARG A 96 3.66 2.67 -6.32
C ARG A 96 3.12 2.19 -4.97
N TYR A 97 2.91 0.91 -4.80
CA TYR A 97 2.46 0.29 -3.57
C TYR A 97 3.49 -0.72 -3.09
N VAL A 98 3.93 -0.58 -1.85
CA VAL A 98 4.96 -1.43 -1.25
C VAL A 98 4.40 -2.07 0.01
N ALA A 99 4.53 -3.38 0.14
CA ALA A 99 4.18 -4.13 1.33
C ALA A 99 5.45 -4.73 1.95
N GLN A 100 5.63 -4.55 3.26
CA GLN A 100 6.72 -5.14 4.04
C GLN A 100 6.25 -5.30 5.48
N GLY A 101 6.71 -6.33 6.19
CA GLY A 101 6.26 -6.58 7.56
C GLY A 101 7.30 -7.19 8.48
N THR A 102 8.29 -7.91 7.98
CA THR A 102 9.26 -8.58 8.84
C THR A 102 10.41 -7.64 9.20
N GLY A 103 10.44 -7.21 10.47
CA GLY A 103 11.53 -6.44 11.06
C GLY A 103 11.40 -4.93 10.98
N THR A 104 11.70 -4.28 12.11
CA THR A 104 11.69 -2.81 12.26
C THR A 104 12.74 -2.11 11.40
N GLY A 105 13.94 -2.70 11.28
CA GLY A 105 15.02 -2.12 10.47
C GLY A 105 14.65 -1.92 9.00
N PRO A 106 14.19 -2.95 8.29
CA PRO A 106 13.62 -2.83 6.94
C PRO A 106 12.50 -1.80 6.83
N ALA A 107 11.51 -1.82 7.75
CA ALA A 107 10.42 -0.87 7.75
C ALA A 107 10.89 0.59 7.91
N THR A 108 11.82 0.84 8.84
CA THR A 108 12.44 2.16 9.02
C THR A 108 13.15 2.62 7.74
N ALA A 109 13.92 1.74 7.09
CA ALA A 109 14.62 2.06 5.86
C ALA A 109 13.67 2.47 4.73
N ILE A 110 12.51 1.80 4.61
CA ILE A 110 11.46 2.18 3.64
C ILE A 110 10.91 3.57 3.98
N ILE A 111 10.55 3.85 5.24
CA ILE A 111 10.01 5.13 5.67
C ILE A 111 11.00 6.27 5.36
N ASP A 112 12.26 6.12 5.78
CA ASP A 112 13.31 7.14 5.59
C ASP A 112 13.59 7.40 4.10
N PHE A 113 13.55 6.36 3.27
CA PHE A 113 13.70 6.49 1.82
C PHE A 113 12.50 7.19 1.19
N LEU A 114 11.28 6.75 1.49
CA LEU A 114 10.06 7.25 0.86
C LEU A 114 9.77 8.70 1.23
N ASN A 115 10.07 9.14 2.44
CA ASN A 115 9.93 10.55 2.82
C ASN A 115 10.73 11.46 1.88
N LYS A 116 11.97 11.08 1.57
CA LYS A 116 12.85 11.86 0.65
C LYS A 116 12.44 11.68 -0.81
N TYR A 117 12.05 10.46 -1.19
CA TYR A 117 11.66 10.17 -2.58
C TYR A 117 10.38 10.90 -2.96
N ASN A 118 9.34 10.78 -2.14
CA ASN A 118 8.03 11.36 -2.42
C ASN A 118 8.06 12.90 -2.43
N GLU A 119 8.83 13.51 -1.53
CA GLU A 119 9.07 14.96 -1.54
C GLU A 119 9.66 15.46 -2.87
N ARG A 120 10.55 14.67 -3.48
CA ARG A 120 11.26 15.04 -4.72
C ARG A 120 10.51 14.64 -5.99
N ASN A 121 9.49 13.80 -5.90
CA ASN A 121 8.78 13.21 -7.03
C ASN A 121 7.26 13.38 -6.92
N PRO A 122 6.74 14.63 -6.88
CA PRO A 122 5.29 14.87 -6.79
C PRO A 122 4.55 14.26 -7.99
N GLY A 123 3.43 13.59 -7.72
CA GLY A 123 2.66 12.84 -8.72
C GLY A 123 3.19 11.43 -9.02
N LYS A 124 4.29 11.03 -8.35
CA LYS A 124 4.88 9.69 -8.45
C LYS A 124 5.11 9.07 -7.07
N GLU A 125 4.34 9.48 -6.11
CA GLU A 125 4.48 9.05 -4.72
C GLU A 125 4.27 7.55 -4.60
N VAL A 126 4.96 6.96 -3.61
CA VAL A 126 4.89 5.54 -3.25
C VAL A 126 4.32 5.42 -1.85
N VAL A 127 3.37 4.50 -1.67
CA VAL A 127 2.72 4.22 -0.40
C VAL A 127 3.29 2.93 0.19
N PHE A 128 3.60 2.96 1.47
CA PHE A 128 4.08 1.82 2.24
C PHE A 128 2.98 1.25 3.13
N LEU A 129 2.64 -0.01 2.90
CA LEU A 129 1.72 -0.82 3.68
C LEU A 129 2.51 -1.77 4.57
N ASN A 130 2.69 -1.38 5.81
CA ASN A 130 3.36 -2.18 6.84
C ASN A 130 2.36 -3.17 7.44
N TYR A 131 2.49 -4.44 7.10
CA TYR A 131 1.51 -5.44 7.54
C TYR A 131 1.86 -6.13 8.86
N ALA A 132 3.13 -6.02 9.38
CA ALA A 132 3.52 -6.72 10.59
C ALA A 132 4.74 -6.16 11.35
N ALA A 133 5.41 -5.09 10.91
CA ALA A 133 6.46 -4.45 11.70
C ALA A 133 5.84 -3.58 12.80
N VAL A 134 5.98 -4.02 14.05
CA VAL A 134 5.14 -3.61 15.19
C VAL A 134 5.82 -2.67 16.19
N ASP A 135 6.97 -2.10 15.87
CA ASP A 135 7.61 -1.12 16.74
C ASP A 135 6.75 0.15 16.84
N PRO A 136 6.41 0.61 18.07
CA PRO A 136 5.64 1.84 18.26
C PRO A 136 6.28 3.08 17.62
N ALA A 137 7.60 3.16 17.57
CA ALA A 137 8.33 4.29 16.98
C ALA A 137 7.97 4.55 15.52
N LEU A 138 7.57 3.51 14.77
CA LEU A 138 7.23 3.63 13.34
C LEU A 138 6.00 4.53 13.07
N THR A 139 5.13 4.70 14.05
CA THR A 139 3.93 5.56 13.96
C THR A 139 3.95 6.73 14.95
N ASN A 140 5.01 6.86 15.75
CA ASN A 140 5.27 7.96 16.65
C ASN A 140 6.42 8.82 16.11
N GLU A 141 7.65 8.64 16.57
CA GLU A 141 8.79 9.49 16.23
C GLU A 141 9.17 9.41 14.74
N LYS A 142 8.87 8.27 14.10
CA LYS A 142 9.11 8.02 12.66
C LYS A 142 7.81 8.07 11.84
N CYS A 143 6.78 8.74 12.36
CA CYS A 143 5.52 8.89 11.65
C CYS A 143 5.74 9.52 10.26
N SER A 144 5.13 8.91 9.26
CA SER A 144 5.18 9.36 7.87
C SER A 144 3.79 9.34 7.25
N TYR A 145 3.46 10.37 6.49
CA TYR A 145 2.21 10.45 5.72
C TYR A 145 2.05 9.28 4.71
N TRP A 146 3.16 8.69 4.28
CA TRP A 146 3.21 7.64 3.28
C TRP A 146 3.25 6.22 3.85
N HIS A 147 3.23 6.08 5.18
CA HIS A 147 3.31 4.81 5.89
C HIS A 147 2.01 4.49 6.61
N PHE A 148 1.45 3.32 6.31
CA PHE A 148 0.23 2.80 6.93
C PHE A 148 0.53 1.46 7.59
N ARG A 149 0.44 1.41 8.93
CA ARG A 149 0.56 0.16 9.67
C ARG A 149 -0.80 -0.50 9.81
N LEU A 150 -0.89 -1.78 9.43
CA LEU A 150 -2.13 -2.56 9.42
C LEU A 150 -2.28 -3.45 10.66
N ASP A 151 -1.20 -3.65 11.43
CA ASP A 151 -1.18 -4.45 12.67
C ASP A 151 -1.06 -3.56 13.90
N ALA A 152 -1.55 -4.04 15.06
CA ALA A 152 -1.34 -3.41 16.35
C ALA A 152 0.15 -3.40 16.70
N ASP A 153 0.63 -2.33 17.34
CA ASP A 153 2.01 -2.29 17.83
C ASP A 153 2.22 -3.13 19.10
N THR A 154 3.49 -3.28 19.48
CA THR A 154 3.85 -4.07 20.66
C THR A 154 3.26 -3.52 21.96
N SER A 155 3.11 -2.21 22.11
CA SER A 155 2.50 -1.60 23.31
C SER A 155 1.02 -1.97 23.40
N MET A 156 0.28 -1.84 22.30
CA MET A 156 -1.14 -2.24 22.24
C MET A 156 -1.33 -3.73 22.51
N LYS A 157 -0.46 -4.58 21.94
CA LYS A 157 -0.50 -6.05 22.15
C LYS A 157 -0.22 -6.40 23.61
N MET A 158 0.75 -5.74 24.24
CA MET A 158 1.10 -5.98 25.64
C MET A 158 0.02 -5.47 26.59
N GLU A 159 -0.60 -4.33 26.30
CA GLU A 159 -1.73 -3.82 27.08
C GLU A 159 -2.90 -4.80 27.05
N ALA A 160 -3.27 -5.27 25.86
CA ALA A 160 -4.35 -6.26 25.71
C ALA A 160 -4.04 -7.55 26.47
N LEU A 161 -2.81 -8.07 26.37
CA LEU A 161 -2.38 -9.28 27.07
C LEU A 161 -2.42 -9.11 28.59
N THR A 162 -1.88 -8.02 29.13
CA THR A 162 -1.84 -7.77 30.58
C THR A 162 -3.23 -7.52 31.14
N THR A 163 -4.12 -6.87 30.40
CA THR A 163 -5.53 -6.72 30.78
C THR A 163 -6.20 -8.09 30.88
N PHE A 164 -6.08 -8.91 29.83
CA PHE A 164 -6.63 -10.27 29.85
C PHE A 164 -6.11 -11.10 31.04
N MET A 165 -4.79 -11.04 31.33
CA MET A 165 -4.21 -11.77 32.46
C MET A 165 -4.76 -11.29 33.81
N LYS A 166 -5.02 -9.99 33.99
CA LYS A 166 -5.64 -9.45 35.21
C LYS A 166 -7.09 -9.96 35.39
N ASP A 167 -7.83 -10.02 34.30
CA ASP A 167 -9.24 -10.45 34.34
C ASP A 167 -9.38 -11.97 34.64
N GLN A 168 -8.31 -12.74 34.47
CA GLN A 168 -8.27 -14.20 34.75
C GLN A 168 -7.67 -14.54 36.12
N ALA A 169 -7.14 -13.58 36.85
CA ALA A 169 -6.53 -13.77 38.19
C ALA A 169 -7.53 -13.58 39.30
#